data_c857e7b9ca7e05bb9ec0a1873a1b1bf7
#
_entry.id   c857e7b9ca7e05bb9ec0a1873a1b1bf7
#
_cell.length_a   1.000
_cell.length_b   1.000
_cell.length_c   1.000
_cell.angle_alpha   90.00
_cell.angle_beta   90.00
_cell.angle_gamma   90.00
#
_symmetry.space_group_name_H-M   'P 1'
#
loop_
_entity.id
_entity.type
_entity.pdbx_description
1 polymer ?
#
loop_
_entity_poly.entity_id
_entity_poly.type
_entity_poly.pdbx_seq_one_letter_code
_entity_poly.pdbx_strand_id
1 'polypeptide(L)'
;MLHLLALAPGLKFRVEPEGCGKLPALRMTYSLNALNTASAKAPPKAGIVRFGHEVCLVVALLALIFWLLALFTYSSQDAAWSTSGLANGVVVRNWAGRLGAWLADTSYFGFGYSVWWAVLAAVFAWGRSLRRWMRGETLEGHAWRDNATFWAGLVLVLVASTALEWSRLYRLEAFLPGHAGGVMGYLLGKAGVGWFGFTGSGLLGIMLLILGLGLVFHFSWGAVAERLGARLDALVRIGQQHREKVKDAAVGRKAAKERNDVLHEVHTGADEAYQPKPVVHINTPAPVPAVPSERVIKERQKPLFEDKEMADSALPQVDLLDAAPAKQETVSADTLEMTSRLIE
;
A
#
# COMPACT_ATOMS: atom_id res chain seq x y z
N MET A 1 -0.40 -14.65 -41.77
CA MET A 1 -1.33 -14.61 -40.63
C MET A 1 -1.51 -15.99 -40.02
N LEU A 2 -0.41 -16.75 -39.84
CA LEU A 2 -0.40 -18.18 -39.44
C LEU A 2 0.63 -18.47 -38.33
N HIS A 3 1.14 -17.45 -37.62
CA HIS A 3 2.23 -17.62 -36.63
C HIS A 3 1.84 -17.35 -35.15
N LEU A 4 0.56 -17.20 -34.83
CA LEU A 4 0.12 -16.81 -33.50
C LEU A 4 -0.65 -17.88 -32.71
N LEU A 5 -0.68 -19.16 -33.21
CA LEU A 5 -1.44 -20.24 -32.58
C LEU A 5 -0.57 -21.36 -31.99
N ALA A 6 0.72 -21.13 -31.77
CA ALA A 6 1.66 -22.16 -31.29
C ALA A 6 1.94 -22.12 -29.77
N LEU A 7 1.06 -21.55 -28.94
CA LEU A 7 1.34 -21.33 -27.49
C LEU A 7 0.41 -22.08 -26.52
N ALA A 8 -0.29 -23.14 -26.97
CA ALA A 8 -1.02 -24.01 -26.04
C ALA A 8 -0.53 -25.46 -26.16
N PRO A 9 0.24 -26.00 -25.21
CA PRO A 9 0.63 -27.39 -25.23
C PRO A 9 -0.59 -28.27 -24.90
N GLY A 10 -1.11 -28.97 -25.89
CA GLY A 10 -2.22 -29.90 -25.72
C GLY A 10 -3.25 -29.96 -26.84
N LEU A 11 -3.17 -29.08 -27.87
CA LEU A 11 -4.05 -29.15 -29.03
C LEU A 11 -3.47 -30.07 -30.09
N LYS A 12 -4.04 -31.30 -30.23
CA LYS A 12 -3.81 -32.16 -31.38
C LYS A 12 -4.89 -31.88 -32.41
N PHE A 13 -4.50 -31.30 -33.56
CA PHE A 13 -5.37 -31.18 -34.71
C PHE A 13 -5.33 -32.49 -35.50
N ARG A 14 -6.47 -33.16 -35.62
CA ARG A 14 -6.66 -34.29 -36.55
C ARG A 14 -7.46 -33.74 -37.73
N VAL A 15 -6.83 -33.63 -38.86
CA VAL A 15 -7.50 -33.32 -40.13
C VAL A 15 -7.86 -34.63 -40.79
N GLU A 16 -9.15 -34.96 -40.89
CA GLU A 16 -9.64 -36.04 -41.74
C GLU A 16 -10.01 -35.44 -43.10
N PRO A 17 -9.51 -36.02 -44.19
CA PRO A 17 -9.87 -35.55 -45.53
C PRO A 17 -11.18 -36.22 -45.97
N GLU A 18 -12.30 -35.54 -45.81
CA GLU A 18 -13.54 -35.96 -46.49
C GLU A 18 -13.94 -34.94 -47.53
N GLY A 19 -14.38 -35.51 -48.65
CA GLY A 19 -14.60 -34.92 -49.96
C GLY A 19 -15.59 -33.77 -50.06
N CYS A 20 -15.25 -32.96 -51.03
CA CYS A 20 -16.09 -32.05 -51.83
C CYS A 20 -17.31 -31.39 -51.19
N GLY A 21 -17.19 -30.11 -50.76
CA GLY A 21 -18.33 -29.19 -50.84
C GLY A 21 -18.93 -28.65 -49.54
N LYS A 22 -18.35 -28.83 -48.33
CA LYS A 22 -18.82 -28.15 -47.12
C LYS A 22 -17.65 -27.66 -46.26
N LEU A 23 -17.73 -26.43 -45.77
CA LEU A 23 -16.77 -25.86 -44.81
C LEU A 23 -16.58 -26.82 -43.61
N PRO A 24 -15.36 -27.16 -43.21
CA PRO A 24 -15.11 -28.02 -42.08
C PRO A 24 -15.58 -27.32 -40.78
N ALA A 25 -16.56 -27.95 -40.14
CA ALA A 25 -16.93 -27.60 -38.77
C ALA A 25 -15.78 -27.93 -37.84
N LEU A 26 -15.07 -26.93 -37.30
CA LEU A 26 -14.05 -27.11 -36.27
C LEU A 26 -14.73 -27.63 -34.99
N ARG A 27 -14.81 -28.95 -34.84
CA ARG A 27 -15.23 -29.61 -33.60
C ARG A 27 -14.05 -29.56 -32.62
N MET A 28 -14.07 -28.65 -31.65
CA MET A 28 -13.14 -28.69 -30.52
C MET A 28 -13.53 -29.82 -29.59
N THR A 29 -12.83 -30.97 -29.67
CA THR A 29 -12.95 -32.03 -28.70
C THR A 29 -11.90 -31.87 -27.62
N TYR A 30 -12.31 -31.43 -26.45
CA TYR A 30 -11.45 -31.49 -25.25
C TYR A 30 -11.31 -32.91 -24.79
N SER A 31 -10.09 -33.44 -24.75
CA SER A 31 -9.80 -34.73 -24.11
C SER A 31 -9.99 -34.56 -22.59
N LEU A 32 -10.90 -35.34 -22.02
CA LEU A 32 -11.11 -35.44 -20.55
C LEU A 32 -9.81 -35.76 -19.78
N ASN A 33 -8.85 -36.43 -20.44
CA ASN A 33 -7.54 -36.69 -19.87
C ASN A 33 -6.69 -35.41 -19.72
N ALA A 34 -6.86 -34.35 -20.55
CA ALA A 34 -6.17 -33.10 -20.40
C ALA A 34 -6.67 -32.31 -19.18
N LEU A 35 -7.95 -32.46 -18.83
CA LEU A 35 -8.51 -31.85 -17.62
C LEU A 35 -8.05 -32.59 -16.36
N ASN A 36 -7.91 -33.91 -16.41
CA ASN A 36 -7.41 -34.68 -15.28
C ASN A 36 -5.90 -34.53 -15.04
N THR A 37 -5.11 -34.29 -16.10
CA THR A 37 -3.67 -34.02 -15.93
C THR A 37 -3.40 -32.59 -15.46
N ALA A 38 -4.26 -31.60 -15.78
CA ALA A 38 -4.15 -30.24 -15.25
C ALA A 38 -4.54 -30.15 -13.76
N SER A 39 -5.32 -31.11 -13.25
CA SER A 39 -5.73 -31.17 -11.84
C SER A 39 -4.96 -32.21 -11.01
N ALA A 40 -3.95 -32.87 -11.57
CA ALA A 40 -3.04 -33.71 -10.79
C ALA A 40 -2.11 -32.78 -9.98
N LYS A 41 -2.67 -32.22 -8.89
CA LYS A 41 -1.90 -31.61 -7.82
C LYS A 41 -0.80 -32.60 -7.45
N ALA A 42 0.47 -32.22 -7.66
CA ALA A 42 1.61 -33.09 -7.34
C ALA A 42 1.39 -33.76 -5.96
N PRO A 43 1.73 -35.05 -5.80
CA PRO A 43 1.51 -35.74 -4.54
C PRO A 43 2.17 -34.91 -3.42
N PRO A 44 1.52 -34.76 -2.25
CA PRO A 44 2.08 -34.00 -1.15
C PRO A 44 3.44 -34.64 -0.85
N LYS A 45 4.50 -33.86 -1.03
CA LYS A 45 5.87 -34.28 -0.65
C LYS A 45 5.78 -34.82 0.77
N ALA A 46 6.34 -36.03 0.97
CA ALA A 46 6.30 -36.76 2.23
C ALA A 46 6.36 -35.81 3.42
N GLY A 47 5.49 -35.97 4.41
CA GLY A 47 5.31 -35.06 5.54
C GLY A 47 6.63 -34.70 6.25
N ILE A 48 7.63 -35.59 6.19
CA ILE A 48 8.99 -35.40 6.71
C ILE A 48 9.71 -34.21 6.07
N VAL A 49 9.63 -34.02 4.74
CA VAL A 49 10.31 -32.89 4.05
C VAL A 49 9.66 -31.57 4.41
N ARG A 50 8.33 -31.55 4.54
CA ARG A 50 7.58 -30.36 4.96
C ARG A 50 7.90 -30.02 6.42
N PHE A 51 7.89 -31.02 7.29
CA PHE A 51 8.26 -30.84 8.71
C PHE A 51 9.70 -30.36 8.86
N GLY A 52 10.65 -30.93 8.10
CA GLY A 52 12.04 -30.46 8.11
C GLY A 52 12.16 -28.99 7.70
N HIS A 53 11.38 -28.54 6.72
CA HIS A 53 11.35 -27.13 6.31
C HIS A 53 10.78 -26.22 7.40
N GLU A 54 9.73 -26.64 8.09
CA GLU A 54 9.13 -25.91 9.22
C GLU A 54 10.15 -25.75 10.36
N VAL A 55 10.80 -26.82 10.75
CA VAL A 55 11.86 -26.78 11.79
C VAL A 55 13.01 -25.85 11.37
N CYS A 56 13.45 -25.94 10.10
CA CYS A 56 14.49 -25.07 9.59
C CYS A 56 14.10 -23.57 9.63
N LEU A 57 12.85 -23.23 9.31
CA LEU A 57 12.33 -21.86 9.41
C LEU A 57 12.34 -21.35 10.85
N VAL A 58 11.93 -22.18 11.81
CA VAL A 58 11.93 -21.79 13.23
C VAL A 58 13.36 -21.60 13.75
N VAL A 59 14.25 -22.56 13.45
CA VAL A 59 15.67 -22.48 13.85
C VAL A 59 16.34 -21.25 13.23
N ALA A 60 16.08 -20.98 11.94
CA ALA A 60 16.62 -19.80 11.26
C ALA A 60 16.10 -18.50 11.88
N LEU A 61 14.83 -18.45 12.29
CA LEU A 61 14.28 -17.29 13.00
C LEU A 61 14.95 -17.07 14.35
N LEU A 62 15.10 -18.13 15.14
CA LEU A 62 15.77 -18.04 16.45
C LEU A 62 17.22 -17.61 16.31
N ALA A 63 17.95 -18.16 15.33
CA ALA A 63 19.32 -17.78 15.03
C ALA A 63 19.43 -16.30 14.60
N LEU A 64 18.48 -15.83 13.80
CA LEU A 64 18.41 -14.44 13.36
C LEU A 64 18.11 -13.49 14.53
N ILE A 65 17.17 -13.82 15.40
CA ILE A 65 16.87 -13.05 16.62
C ILE A 65 18.11 -13.02 17.53
N PHE A 66 18.78 -14.15 17.72
CA PHE A 66 20.00 -14.25 18.51
C PHE A 66 21.10 -13.35 17.94
N TRP A 67 21.32 -13.38 16.62
CA TRP A 67 22.29 -12.53 15.95
C TRP A 67 21.95 -11.05 16.06
N LEU A 68 20.68 -10.69 15.88
CA LEU A 68 20.21 -9.32 16.08
C LEU A 68 20.46 -8.82 17.51
N LEU A 69 20.08 -9.61 18.53
CA LEU A 69 20.34 -9.27 19.93
C LEU A 69 21.83 -9.09 20.20
N ALA A 70 22.66 -9.97 19.66
CA ALA A 70 24.10 -9.88 19.79
C ALA A 70 24.66 -8.58 19.23
N LEU A 71 24.22 -8.19 18.01
CA LEU A 71 24.66 -6.96 17.35
C LEU A 71 24.14 -5.69 18.03
N PHE A 72 22.87 -5.67 18.45
CA PHE A 72 22.27 -4.51 19.14
C PHE A 72 22.92 -4.23 20.51
N THR A 73 23.31 -5.29 21.21
CA THR A 73 23.87 -5.18 22.55
C THR A 73 25.40 -5.32 22.57
N TYR A 74 26.01 -5.10 21.41
CA TYR A 74 27.47 -5.12 21.29
C TYR A 74 28.13 -4.10 22.23
N SER A 75 29.12 -4.55 22.95
CA SER A 75 29.99 -3.70 23.79
C SER A 75 31.46 -4.05 23.54
N SER A 76 32.27 -3.05 23.23
CA SER A 76 33.73 -3.22 23.05
C SER A 76 34.47 -3.62 24.34
N GLN A 77 33.78 -3.60 25.51
CA GLN A 77 34.33 -3.99 26.80
C GLN A 77 34.13 -5.48 27.11
N ASP A 78 33.28 -6.18 26.34
CA ASP A 78 33.05 -7.60 26.54
C ASP A 78 34.24 -8.41 26.05
N ALA A 79 34.52 -9.51 26.77
CA ALA A 79 35.55 -10.44 26.35
C ALA A 79 35.12 -11.15 25.06
N ALA A 80 35.74 -10.77 23.94
CA ALA A 80 35.50 -11.31 22.64
C ALA A 80 36.85 -11.59 21.91
N TRP A 81 36.78 -11.97 20.64
CA TRP A 81 37.97 -12.33 19.88
C TRP A 81 38.98 -11.19 19.70
N SER A 82 38.50 -9.99 19.40
CA SER A 82 39.35 -8.81 19.21
C SER A 82 39.76 -8.13 20.53
N THR A 83 39.02 -8.37 21.63
CA THR A 83 39.17 -7.69 22.91
C THR A 83 39.64 -8.60 24.05
N SER A 84 40.23 -9.77 23.72
CA SER A 84 40.57 -10.86 24.65
C SER A 84 41.54 -10.51 25.79
N GLY A 85 42.18 -9.35 25.77
CA GLY A 85 43.18 -8.95 26.76
C GLY A 85 42.67 -8.21 27.99
N LEU A 86 41.42 -7.74 28.02
CA LEU A 86 40.96 -6.79 29.03
C LEU A 86 39.94 -7.35 30.06
N ALA A 87 39.48 -8.58 29.90
CA ALA A 87 38.25 -9.03 30.56
C ALA A 87 38.41 -10.17 31.59
N ASN A 88 39.46 -10.21 32.35
CA ASN A 88 39.53 -11.12 33.48
C ASN A 88 38.54 -10.67 34.59
N GLY A 89 37.40 -11.34 34.64
CA GLY A 89 36.40 -11.14 35.71
C GLY A 89 35.27 -10.15 35.46
N VAL A 90 35.18 -9.54 34.28
CA VAL A 90 34.08 -8.61 33.95
C VAL A 90 32.83 -9.37 33.49
N VAL A 91 31.67 -8.98 34.03
CA VAL A 91 30.36 -9.52 33.62
C VAL A 91 30.06 -9.09 32.19
N VAL A 92 29.77 -10.06 31.31
CA VAL A 92 29.41 -9.81 29.91
C VAL A 92 28.13 -8.97 29.84
N ARG A 93 28.19 -7.84 29.14
CA ARG A 93 27.06 -6.90 28.99
C ARG A 93 26.13 -7.31 27.84
N ASN A 94 26.64 -8.10 26.89
CA ASN A 94 25.84 -8.57 25.77
C ASN A 94 24.68 -9.47 26.24
N TRP A 95 23.46 -9.15 25.82
CA TRP A 95 22.26 -9.89 26.23
C TRP A 95 22.24 -11.34 25.72
N ALA A 96 22.93 -11.61 24.61
CA ALA A 96 23.11 -12.96 24.10
C ALA A 96 24.30 -13.71 24.75
N GLY A 97 24.86 -13.16 25.85
CA GLY A 97 25.94 -13.74 26.63
C GLY A 97 27.28 -13.78 25.87
N ARG A 98 28.19 -14.64 26.31
CA ARG A 98 29.56 -14.76 25.75
C ARG A 98 29.56 -15.12 24.25
N LEU A 99 28.67 -16.03 23.83
CA LEU A 99 28.55 -16.41 22.43
C LEU A 99 28.08 -15.23 21.58
N GLY A 100 27.10 -14.44 22.11
CA GLY A 100 26.62 -13.24 21.45
C GLY A 100 27.69 -12.17 21.31
N ALA A 101 28.45 -11.91 22.38
CA ALA A 101 29.58 -10.98 22.33
C ALA A 101 30.63 -11.39 21.28
N TRP A 102 30.95 -12.67 21.22
CA TRP A 102 31.90 -13.22 20.24
C TRP A 102 31.38 -13.12 18.79
N LEU A 103 30.12 -13.44 18.58
CA LEU A 103 29.45 -13.34 17.27
C LEU A 103 29.36 -11.90 16.78
N ALA A 104 28.99 -10.97 17.65
CA ALA A 104 28.90 -9.57 17.33
C ALA A 104 30.27 -8.96 17.03
N ASP A 105 31.28 -9.26 17.87
CA ASP A 105 32.63 -8.79 17.68
C ASP A 105 33.24 -9.28 16.34
N THR A 106 33.14 -10.56 16.05
CA THR A 106 33.58 -11.13 14.77
C THR A 106 32.86 -10.50 13.58
N SER A 107 31.56 -10.26 13.71
CA SER A 107 30.76 -9.64 12.65
C SER A 107 31.18 -8.20 12.38
N TYR A 108 31.35 -7.38 13.42
CA TYR A 108 31.80 -6.00 13.30
C TYR A 108 33.29 -5.91 12.89
N PHE A 109 34.14 -6.78 13.40
CA PHE A 109 35.52 -6.84 13.01
C PHE A 109 35.71 -7.20 11.53
N GLY A 110 34.85 -8.11 11.00
CA GLY A 110 34.93 -8.52 9.60
C GLY A 110 34.38 -7.48 8.65
N PHE A 111 33.19 -6.93 8.94
CA PHE A 111 32.38 -6.14 8.00
C PHE A 111 32.05 -4.72 8.48
N GLY A 112 32.43 -4.34 9.69
CA GLY A 112 31.99 -3.06 10.26
C GLY A 112 30.49 -2.94 10.38
N TYR A 113 29.96 -1.73 10.26
CA TYR A 113 28.50 -1.51 10.22
C TYR A 113 27.83 -2.09 8.98
N SER A 114 28.58 -2.42 7.94
CA SER A 114 28.06 -3.08 6.74
C SER A 114 27.44 -4.44 7.04
N VAL A 115 27.69 -5.04 8.21
CA VAL A 115 27.02 -6.27 8.68
C VAL A 115 25.49 -6.13 8.68
N TRP A 116 24.96 -4.94 8.88
CA TRP A 116 23.52 -4.70 8.87
C TRP A 116 22.85 -5.02 7.53
N TRP A 117 23.60 -4.91 6.42
CA TRP A 117 23.11 -5.38 5.12
C TRP A 117 22.94 -6.90 5.08
N ALA A 118 23.84 -7.64 5.72
CA ALA A 118 23.71 -9.09 5.83
C ALA A 118 22.49 -9.49 6.68
N VAL A 119 22.23 -8.74 7.77
CA VAL A 119 21.03 -8.93 8.59
C VAL A 119 19.75 -8.66 7.77
N LEU A 120 19.67 -7.54 7.06
CA LEU A 120 18.53 -7.21 6.20
C LEU A 120 18.32 -8.28 5.11
N ALA A 121 19.40 -8.74 4.49
CA ALA A 121 19.34 -9.82 3.50
C ALA A 121 18.86 -11.14 4.12
N ALA A 122 19.31 -11.48 5.34
CA ALA A 122 18.87 -12.68 6.06
C ALA A 122 17.37 -12.60 6.42
N VAL A 123 16.89 -11.47 6.91
CA VAL A 123 15.46 -11.23 7.16
C VAL A 123 14.65 -11.39 5.89
N PHE A 124 15.12 -10.81 4.79
CA PHE A 124 14.44 -10.90 3.49
C PHE A 124 14.42 -12.34 2.98
N ALA A 125 15.53 -13.06 3.06
CA ALA A 125 15.64 -14.46 2.65
C ALA A 125 14.71 -15.36 3.48
N TRP A 126 14.68 -15.15 4.81
CA TRP A 126 13.80 -15.86 5.71
C TRP A 126 12.31 -15.58 5.36
N GLY A 127 11.94 -14.30 5.20
CA GLY A 127 10.58 -13.92 4.82
C GLY A 127 10.16 -14.47 3.45
N ARG A 128 11.09 -14.56 2.49
CA ARG A 128 10.86 -15.20 1.19
C ARG A 128 10.63 -16.70 1.32
N SER A 129 11.42 -17.36 2.17
CA SER A 129 11.29 -18.80 2.46
C SER A 129 9.96 -19.10 3.16
N LEU A 130 9.58 -18.28 4.15
CA LEU A 130 8.28 -18.39 4.84
C LEU A 130 7.10 -18.23 3.87
N ARG A 131 7.13 -17.22 2.99
CA ARG A 131 6.07 -17.02 1.98
C ARG A 131 5.94 -18.20 1.02
N ARG A 132 7.08 -18.76 0.56
CA ARG A 132 7.09 -19.95 -0.29
C ARG A 132 6.47 -21.16 0.43
N TRP A 133 6.83 -21.34 1.72
CA TRP A 133 6.24 -22.39 2.54
C TRP A 133 4.72 -22.24 2.68
N MET A 134 4.23 -21.01 2.97
CA MET A 134 2.79 -20.73 3.09
C MET A 134 2.02 -20.99 1.77
N ARG A 135 2.65 -20.72 0.62
CA ARG A 135 2.07 -20.98 -0.70
C ARG A 135 2.12 -22.45 -1.13
N GLY A 136 2.81 -23.29 -0.39
CA GLY A 136 3.01 -24.69 -0.75
C GLY A 136 3.82 -24.90 -2.03
N GLU A 137 4.65 -23.92 -2.41
CA GLU A 137 5.48 -23.98 -3.61
C GLU A 137 6.58 -25.04 -3.41
N THR A 138 6.73 -25.96 -4.38
CA THR A 138 7.80 -26.94 -4.37
C THR A 138 9.11 -26.28 -4.83
N LEU A 139 10.20 -26.64 -4.17
CA LEU A 139 11.55 -26.05 -4.41
C LEU A 139 12.16 -26.46 -5.78
N GLU A 140 11.39 -27.04 -6.70
CA GLU A 140 11.90 -27.61 -7.95
C GLU A 140 12.01 -26.54 -9.06
N GLY A 141 13.15 -26.45 -9.64
CA GLY A 141 13.45 -25.93 -10.98
C GLY A 141 14.20 -24.60 -11.07
N HIS A 142 13.85 -23.55 -10.36
CA HIS A 142 14.50 -22.23 -10.50
C HIS A 142 15.22 -21.74 -9.24
N ALA A 143 15.13 -22.49 -8.15
CA ALA A 143 15.67 -22.12 -6.85
C ALA A 143 17.19 -21.86 -6.86
N TRP A 144 17.95 -22.56 -7.71
CA TRP A 144 19.40 -22.41 -7.75
C TRP A 144 19.83 -21.07 -8.36
N ARG A 145 19.24 -20.67 -9.47
CA ARG A 145 19.57 -19.38 -10.12
C ARG A 145 19.15 -18.20 -9.25
N ASP A 146 18.00 -18.26 -8.63
CA ASP A 146 17.50 -17.24 -7.70
C ASP A 146 18.38 -17.13 -6.46
N ASN A 147 18.86 -18.28 -5.95
CA ASN A 147 19.80 -18.29 -4.84
C ASN A 147 21.17 -17.77 -5.24
N ALA A 148 21.68 -18.12 -6.43
CA ALA A 148 22.96 -17.62 -6.93
C ALA A 148 22.93 -16.10 -7.13
N THR A 149 21.86 -15.55 -7.72
CA THR A 149 21.69 -14.10 -7.88
C THR A 149 21.59 -13.37 -6.54
N PHE A 150 20.90 -13.96 -5.58
CA PHE A 150 20.82 -13.42 -4.22
C PHE A 150 22.19 -13.38 -3.54
N TRP A 151 22.96 -14.48 -3.57
CA TRP A 151 24.29 -14.54 -2.95
C TRP A 151 25.28 -13.63 -3.65
N ALA A 152 25.27 -13.57 -4.98
CA ALA A 152 26.10 -12.66 -5.75
C ALA A 152 25.77 -11.20 -5.41
N GLY A 153 24.47 -10.87 -5.32
CA GLY A 153 24.02 -9.55 -4.90
C GLY A 153 24.49 -9.19 -3.48
N LEU A 154 24.37 -10.14 -2.53
CA LEU A 154 24.80 -9.92 -1.15
C LEU A 154 26.32 -9.67 -1.06
N VAL A 155 27.13 -10.47 -1.76
CA VAL A 155 28.58 -10.26 -1.82
C VAL A 155 28.88 -8.87 -2.41
N LEU A 156 28.22 -8.47 -3.48
CA LEU A 156 28.38 -7.15 -4.10
C LEU A 156 28.03 -6.01 -3.13
N VAL A 157 26.91 -6.13 -2.41
CA VAL A 157 26.51 -5.15 -1.40
C VAL A 157 27.54 -5.05 -0.28
N LEU A 158 28.01 -6.19 0.25
CA LEU A 158 28.99 -6.20 1.33
C LEU A 158 30.34 -5.62 0.87
N VAL A 159 30.83 -6.02 -0.29
CA VAL A 159 32.06 -5.48 -0.88
C VAL A 159 32.00 -3.98 -1.06
N ALA A 160 30.89 -3.50 -1.68
CA ALA A 160 30.71 -2.09 -1.94
C ALA A 160 30.53 -1.27 -0.65
N SER A 161 29.68 -1.75 0.27
CA SER A 161 29.37 -1.02 1.50
C SER A 161 30.57 -0.96 2.46
N THR A 162 31.31 -2.05 2.63
CA THR A 162 32.51 -2.06 3.48
C THR A 162 33.61 -1.15 2.94
N ALA A 163 33.83 -1.16 1.61
CA ALA A 163 34.78 -0.26 0.97
C ALA A 163 34.40 1.22 1.07
N LEU A 164 33.10 1.52 0.92
CA LEU A 164 32.57 2.87 1.10
C LEU A 164 32.65 3.32 2.57
N GLU A 165 32.35 2.42 3.51
CA GLU A 165 32.44 2.68 4.93
C GLU A 165 33.87 3.05 5.33
N TRP A 166 34.85 2.28 4.90
CA TRP A 166 36.26 2.56 5.16
C TRP A 166 36.70 3.90 4.54
N SER A 167 36.34 4.17 3.30
CA SER A 167 36.83 5.34 2.57
C SER A 167 36.09 6.65 2.89
N ARG A 168 34.84 6.60 3.35
CA ARG A 168 33.96 7.77 3.53
C ARG A 168 33.49 7.96 4.97
N LEU A 169 33.32 6.87 5.72
CA LEU A 169 32.71 6.87 7.04
C LEU A 169 33.72 6.53 8.15
N TYR A 170 34.97 6.89 7.96
CA TYR A 170 36.07 6.63 8.91
C TYR A 170 35.79 7.11 10.33
N ARG A 171 34.90 8.11 10.52
CA ARG A 171 34.49 8.57 11.85
C ARG A 171 33.76 7.51 12.68
N LEU A 172 33.18 6.50 12.05
CA LEU A 172 32.50 5.41 12.73
C LEU A 172 33.51 4.41 13.36
N GLU A 173 34.77 4.52 13.03
CA GLU A 173 35.85 3.65 13.57
C GLU A 173 35.96 3.73 15.10
N ALA A 174 35.62 4.87 15.69
CA ALA A 174 35.66 5.05 17.15
C ALA A 174 34.71 4.10 17.95
N PHE A 175 33.73 3.52 17.30
CA PHE A 175 32.74 2.63 17.92
C PHE A 175 32.91 1.15 17.53
N LEU A 176 33.89 0.83 16.68
CA LEU A 176 34.12 -0.50 16.14
C LEU A 176 35.36 -1.15 16.75
N PRO A 177 35.42 -2.47 16.75
CA PRO A 177 36.60 -3.22 17.25
C PRO A 177 37.82 -3.17 16.32
N GLY A 178 37.73 -2.41 15.23
CA GLY A 178 38.79 -2.28 14.22
C GLY A 178 38.51 -1.11 13.28
N HIS A 179 38.89 -1.22 12.02
CA HIS A 179 38.65 -0.18 11.03
C HIS A 179 37.17 -0.04 10.64
N ALA A 180 36.77 1.14 10.22
CA ALA A 180 35.47 1.33 9.59
C ALA A 180 35.33 0.39 8.38
N GLY A 181 34.19 -0.30 8.23
CA GLY A 181 34.00 -1.36 7.24
C GLY A 181 34.74 -2.69 7.57
N GLY A 182 35.35 -2.77 8.75
CA GLY A 182 36.08 -3.96 9.20
C GLY A 182 37.31 -4.29 8.34
N VAL A 183 37.82 -5.51 8.50
CA VAL A 183 38.97 -6.02 7.72
C VAL A 183 38.64 -6.01 6.22
N MET A 184 37.42 -6.37 5.83
CA MET A 184 37.03 -6.36 4.41
C MET A 184 37.06 -4.94 3.85
N GLY A 185 36.55 -3.95 4.59
CA GLY A 185 36.61 -2.55 4.18
C GLY A 185 38.01 -2.03 4.04
N TYR A 186 38.90 -2.37 4.98
CA TYR A 186 40.31 -2.01 4.89
C TYR A 186 40.98 -2.57 3.64
N LEU A 187 40.81 -3.86 3.36
CA LEU A 187 41.45 -4.50 2.20
C LEU A 187 40.89 -3.95 0.87
N LEU A 188 39.56 -3.94 0.74
CA LEU A 188 38.89 -3.54 -0.50
C LEU A 188 38.92 -2.04 -0.72
N GLY A 189 38.75 -1.26 0.34
CA GLY A 189 38.79 0.20 0.27
C GLY A 189 40.18 0.71 -0.08
N LYS A 190 41.25 0.15 0.55
CA LYS A 190 42.64 0.48 0.22
C LYS A 190 42.96 0.13 -1.23
N ALA A 191 42.61 -1.06 -1.69
CA ALA A 191 42.77 -1.46 -3.08
C ALA A 191 42.00 -0.54 -4.03
N GLY A 192 40.72 -0.27 -3.75
CA GLY A 192 39.89 0.58 -4.57
C GLY A 192 40.42 2.01 -4.70
N VAL A 193 40.85 2.61 -3.60
CA VAL A 193 41.45 3.96 -3.62
C VAL A 193 42.77 3.96 -4.35
N GLY A 194 43.59 2.90 -4.21
CA GLY A 194 44.87 2.76 -4.91
C GLY A 194 44.72 2.69 -6.43
N TRP A 195 43.68 2.03 -6.94
CA TRP A 195 43.46 1.86 -8.38
C TRP A 195 42.60 2.99 -9.01
N PHE A 196 41.58 3.44 -8.34
CA PHE A 196 40.59 4.38 -8.90
C PHE A 196 40.64 5.78 -8.27
N GLY A 197 41.54 5.98 -7.32
CA GLY A 197 41.59 7.20 -6.52
C GLY A 197 40.40 7.34 -5.58
N PHE A 198 40.40 8.40 -4.79
CA PHE A 198 39.35 8.63 -3.80
C PHE A 198 37.94 8.80 -4.43
N THR A 199 37.83 9.63 -5.46
CA THR A 199 36.55 9.91 -6.12
C THR A 199 36.06 8.71 -6.94
N GLY A 200 36.94 8.09 -7.72
CA GLY A 200 36.57 6.96 -8.57
C GLY A 200 36.15 5.73 -7.78
N SER A 201 36.83 5.43 -6.67
CA SER A 201 36.44 4.32 -5.79
C SER A 201 35.05 4.54 -5.15
N GLY A 202 34.72 5.80 -4.82
CA GLY A 202 33.40 6.14 -4.31
C GLY A 202 32.28 5.94 -5.33
N LEU A 203 32.48 6.43 -6.55
CA LEU A 203 31.50 6.24 -7.64
C LEU A 203 31.31 4.75 -7.98
N LEU A 204 32.42 4.01 -8.08
CA LEU A 204 32.37 2.57 -8.31
C LEU A 204 31.63 1.84 -7.16
N GLY A 205 31.95 2.18 -5.91
CA GLY A 205 31.27 1.62 -4.74
C GLY A 205 29.76 1.87 -4.75
N ILE A 206 29.33 3.09 -5.05
CA ILE A 206 27.90 3.42 -5.15
C ILE A 206 27.25 2.62 -6.30
N MET A 207 27.89 2.53 -7.46
CA MET A 207 27.37 1.76 -8.59
C MET A 207 27.20 0.27 -8.22
N LEU A 208 28.22 -0.34 -7.59
CA LEU A 208 28.18 -1.73 -7.15
C LEU A 208 27.11 -1.94 -6.06
N LEU A 209 26.96 -0.98 -5.15
CA LEU A 209 25.92 -1.03 -4.11
C LEU A 209 24.51 -1.03 -4.73
N ILE A 210 24.25 -0.14 -5.68
CA ILE A 210 22.97 -0.04 -6.40
C ILE A 210 22.66 -1.35 -7.13
N LEU A 211 23.65 -1.90 -7.87
CA LEU A 211 23.49 -3.17 -8.56
C LEU A 211 23.25 -4.33 -7.58
N GLY A 212 24.04 -4.40 -6.51
CA GLY A 212 23.91 -5.43 -5.49
C GLY A 212 22.55 -5.40 -4.79
N LEU A 213 22.04 -4.23 -4.43
CA LEU A 213 20.70 -4.08 -3.83
C LEU A 213 19.60 -4.55 -4.78
N GLY A 214 19.70 -4.23 -6.08
CA GLY A 214 18.76 -4.71 -7.09
C GLY A 214 18.74 -6.24 -7.16
N LEU A 215 19.93 -6.89 -7.09
CA LEU A 215 20.05 -8.35 -7.12
C LEU A 215 19.55 -9.01 -5.83
N VAL A 216 19.86 -8.47 -4.65
CA VAL A 216 19.43 -9.03 -3.34
C VAL A 216 17.92 -8.98 -3.20
N PHE A 217 17.33 -7.81 -3.43
CA PHE A 217 15.92 -7.58 -3.18
C PHE A 217 15.03 -7.83 -4.39
N HIS A 218 15.61 -8.14 -5.55
CA HIS A 218 14.90 -8.44 -6.80
C HIS A 218 13.90 -7.35 -7.20
N PHE A 219 14.29 -6.08 -7.05
CA PHE A 219 13.45 -4.95 -7.47
C PHE A 219 14.06 -4.21 -8.67
N SER A 220 13.20 -3.62 -9.49
CA SER A 220 13.60 -2.73 -10.57
C SER A 220 13.73 -1.30 -10.06
N TRP A 221 14.89 -0.69 -10.26
CA TRP A 221 15.12 0.73 -9.94
C TRP A 221 14.17 1.65 -10.71
N GLY A 222 13.77 1.27 -11.93
CA GLY A 222 12.75 1.99 -12.70
C GLY A 222 11.41 2.02 -11.96
N ALA A 223 10.95 0.88 -11.44
CA ALA A 223 9.72 0.81 -10.67
C ALA A 223 9.79 1.59 -9.33
N VAL A 224 10.96 1.66 -8.72
CA VAL A 224 11.19 2.48 -7.52
C VAL A 224 11.11 3.97 -7.86
N ALA A 225 11.79 4.39 -8.94
CA ALA A 225 11.77 5.77 -9.41
C ALA A 225 10.35 6.21 -9.80
N GLU A 226 9.59 5.36 -10.49
CA GLU A 226 8.19 5.61 -10.84
C GLU A 226 7.30 5.78 -9.61
N ARG A 227 7.42 4.89 -8.62
CA ARG A 227 6.67 4.99 -7.36
C ARG A 227 7.05 6.25 -6.56
N LEU A 228 8.32 6.58 -6.53
CA LEU A 228 8.81 7.79 -5.87
C LEU A 228 8.30 9.03 -6.58
N GLY A 229 8.39 9.06 -7.92
CA GLY A 229 7.86 10.13 -8.75
C GLY A 229 6.36 10.34 -8.54
N ALA A 230 5.58 9.25 -8.52
CA ALA A 230 4.14 9.31 -8.26
C ALA A 230 3.81 9.86 -6.86
N ARG A 231 4.60 9.52 -5.84
CA ARG A 231 4.43 10.07 -4.49
C ARG A 231 4.78 11.57 -4.41
N LEU A 232 5.87 11.96 -5.07
CA LEU A 232 6.26 13.37 -5.15
C LEU A 232 5.22 14.19 -5.90
N ASP A 233 4.70 13.67 -7.01
CA ASP A 233 3.64 14.31 -7.79
C ASP A 233 2.34 14.45 -6.96
N ALA A 234 1.98 13.43 -6.18
CA ALA A 234 0.86 13.51 -5.24
C ALA A 234 1.06 14.60 -4.17
N LEU A 235 2.26 14.72 -3.61
CA LEU A 235 2.59 15.78 -2.64
C LEU A 235 2.52 17.18 -3.27
N VAL A 236 3.03 17.34 -4.49
CA VAL A 236 2.95 18.59 -5.25
C VAL A 236 1.49 18.97 -5.52
N ARG A 237 0.66 18.00 -5.95
CA ARG A 237 -0.78 18.21 -6.18
C ARG A 237 -1.52 18.63 -4.91
N ILE A 238 -1.23 17.98 -3.78
CA ILE A 238 -1.81 18.37 -2.48
C ILE A 238 -1.43 19.81 -2.14
N GLY A 239 -0.16 20.19 -2.34
CA GLY A 239 0.31 21.56 -2.13
C GLY A 239 -0.36 22.58 -3.06
N GLN A 240 -0.57 22.24 -4.33
CA GLN A 240 -1.27 23.08 -5.31
C GLN A 240 -2.75 23.23 -4.94
N GLN A 241 -3.44 22.15 -4.62
CA GLN A 241 -4.84 22.19 -4.17
C GLN A 241 -5.03 23.03 -2.91
N HIS A 242 -4.09 22.96 -1.96
CA HIS A 242 -4.13 23.83 -0.79
C HIS A 242 -4.00 25.32 -1.16
N ARG A 243 -3.08 25.64 -2.07
CA ARG A 243 -2.90 27.01 -2.56
C ARG A 243 -4.12 27.52 -3.32
N GLU A 244 -4.73 26.69 -4.16
CA GLU A 244 -5.97 27.00 -4.88
C GLU A 244 -7.12 27.25 -3.91
N LYS A 245 -7.37 26.35 -2.95
CA LYS A 245 -8.39 26.54 -1.92
C LYS A 245 -8.22 27.85 -1.12
N VAL A 246 -6.98 28.20 -0.79
CA VAL A 246 -6.70 29.46 -0.08
C VAL A 246 -6.99 30.68 -0.97
N LYS A 247 -6.64 30.60 -2.27
CA LYS A 247 -6.97 31.66 -3.24
C LYS A 247 -8.47 31.79 -3.45
N ASP A 248 -9.16 30.67 -3.64
CA ASP A 248 -10.61 30.64 -3.82
C ASP A 248 -11.36 31.17 -2.58
N ALA A 249 -10.90 30.79 -1.38
CA ALA A 249 -11.42 31.33 -0.14
C ALA A 249 -11.18 32.85 0.00
N ALA A 250 -10.04 33.35 -0.47
CA ALA A 250 -9.73 34.77 -0.47
C ALA A 250 -10.63 35.53 -1.46
N VAL A 251 -10.84 34.99 -2.67
CA VAL A 251 -11.75 35.56 -3.67
C VAL A 251 -13.18 35.53 -3.15
N GLY A 252 -13.62 34.40 -2.56
CA GLY A 252 -14.95 34.28 -1.96
C GLY A 252 -15.21 35.29 -0.83
N ARG A 253 -14.19 35.52 0.03
CA ARG A 253 -14.30 36.56 1.08
C ARG A 253 -14.41 37.99 0.51
N LYS A 254 -13.67 38.31 -0.56
CA LYS A 254 -13.78 39.61 -1.23
C LYS A 254 -15.15 39.80 -1.84
N ALA A 255 -15.64 38.81 -2.59
CA ALA A 255 -16.96 38.85 -3.19
C ALA A 255 -18.11 38.92 -2.15
N ALA A 256 -17.96 38.23 -1.01
CA ALA A 256 -18.93 38.32 0.09
C ALA A 256 -18.91 39.72 0.73
N LYS A 257 -17.73 40.32 0.88
CA LYS A 257 -17.61 41.69 1.42
C LYS A 257 -18.24 42.70 0.47
N GLU A 258 -17.91 42.66 -0.82
CA GLU A 258 -18.50 43.54 -1.83
C GLU A 258 -20.04 43.43 -1.87
N ARG A 259 -20.55 42.21 -1.76
CA ARG A 259 -22.02 41.98 -1.71
C ARG A 259 -22.64 42.56 -0.46
N ASN A 260 -22.00 42.44 0.69
CA ASN A 260 -22.51 43.02 1.92
C ASN A 260 -22.44 44.55 1.88
N ASP A 261 -21.38 45.12 1.29
CA ASP A 261 -21.23 46.58 1.16
C ASP A 261 -22.35 47.13 0.25
N VAL A 262 -22.66 46.46 -0.89
CA VAL A 262 -23.77 46.82 -1.78
C VAL A 262 -25.14 46.67 -1.07
N LEU A 263 -25.34 45.60 -0.29
CA LEU A 263 -26.56 45.41 0.48
C LEU A 263 -26.73 46.52 1.54
N HIS A 264 -25.67 46.94 2.19
CA HIS A 264 -25.70 48.05 3.13
C HIS A 264 -26.03 49.40 2.45
N GLU A 265 -25.45 49.68 1.26
CA GLU A 265 -25.84 50.85 0.47
C GLU A 265 -27.29 50.88 0.04
N VAL A 266 -27.81 49.70 -0.41
CA VAL A 266 -29.19 49.57 -0.80
C VAL A 266 -30.12 49.72 0.41
N HIS A 267 -29.81 49.17 1.57
CA HIS A 267 -30.62 49.35 2.78
C HIS A 267 -30.59 50.77 3.31
N THR A 268 -29.41 51.42 3.34
CA THR A 268 -29.32 52.84 3.78
C THR A 268 -30.05 53.78 2.82
N GLY A 269 -29.96 53.56 1.50
CA GLY A 269 -30.69 54.30 0.52
C GLY A 269 -32.21 54.05 0.54
N ALA A 270 -32.63 52.83 0.92
CA ALA A 270 -34.05 52.49 1.09
C ALA A 270 -34.67 53.10 2.37
N ASP A 271 -33.90 53.18 3.46
CA ASP A 271 -34.35 53.79 4.71
C ASP A 271 -34.52 55.32 4.60
N GLU A 272 -33.71 56.00 3.79
CA GLU A 272 -33.88 57.43 3.50
C GLU A 272 -35.07 57.72 2.59
N ALA A 273 -35.49 56.78 1.73
CA ALA A 273 -36.60 56.91 0.80
C ALA A 273 -37.95 56.43 1.36
N TYR A 274 -37.95 55.73 2.51
CA TYR A 274 -39.15 55.11 3.07
C TYR A 274 -39.91 56.04 3.98
N GLN A 275 -40.90 56.77 3.41
CA GLN A 275 -42.01 57.27 4.19
C GLN A 275 -42.93 56.13 4.59
N PRO A 276 -43.29 55.98 5.88
CA PRO A 276 -44.12 54.84 6.30
C PRO A 276 -45.49 54.90 5.66
N LYS A 277 -45.74 54.06 4.67
CA LYS A 277 -47.11 53.85 4.17
C LYS A 277 -47.92 53.15 5.29
N PRO A 278 -49.23 53.48 5.42
CA PRO A 278 -50.06 52.90 6.47
C PRO A 278 -50.05 51.36 6.40
N VAL A 279 -49.86 50.75 7.55
CA VAL A 279 -49.88 49.28 7.70
C VAL A 279 -51.22 48.75 7.24
N VAL A 280 -51.25 48.03 6.14
CA VAL A 280 -52.42 47.29 5.69
C VAL A 280 -52.58 46.07 6.58
N HIS A 281 -53.51 46.11 7.54
CA HIS A 281 -53.94 44.96 8.31
C HIS A 281 -54.75 44.03 7.41
N ILE A 282 -54.13 42.93 6.98
CA ILE A 282 -54.87 41.84 6.33
C ILE A 282 -55.54 41.02 7.44
N ASN A 283 -56.83 41.27 7.66
CA ASN A 283 -57.67 40.40 8.49
C ASN A 283 -57.82 39.06 7.77
N THR A 284 -57.01 38.10 8.13
CA THR A 284 -57.21 36.70 7.73
C THR A 284 -58.45 36.19 8.43
N PRO A 285 -59.50 35.79 7.70
CA PRO A 285 -60.69 35.19 8.31
C PRO A 285 -60.28 33.90 9.03
N ALA A 286 -60.82 33.68 10.24
CA ALA A 286 -60.57 32.49 11.00
C ALA A 286 -60.82 31.22 10.14
N PRO A 287 -59.94 30.22 10.20
CA PRO A 287 -60.06 29.00 9.42
C PRO A 287 -61.39 28.33 9.78
N VAL A 288 -62.36 28.40 8.87
CA VAL A 288 -63.58 27.61 8.99
C VAL A 288 -63.21 26.15 8.88
N PRO A 289 -63.61 25.27 9.82
CA PRO A 289 -63.31 23.84 9.70
C PRO A 289 -63.95 23.35 8.38
N ALA A 290 -63.10 22.92 7.48
CA ALA A 290 -63.50 22.38 6.19
C ALA A 290 -64.30 21.10 6.42
N VAL A 291 -65.64 21.18 6.34
CA VAL A 291 -66.44 19.98 6.29
C VAL A 291 -66.11 19.28 4.97
N PRO A 292 -65.63 18.04 4.98
CA PRO A 292 -65.24 17.32 3.75
C PRO A 292 -66.49 17.26 2.85
N SER A 293 -66.35 17.69 1.60
CA SER A 293 -67.45 17.70 0.64
C SER A 293 -68.00 16.28 0.43
N GLU A 294 -69.33 16.14 0.20
CA GLU A 294 -69.90 14.81 -0.08
C GLU A 294 -69.20 14.04 -1.22
N ARG A 295 -68.54 14.76 -2.10
CA ARG A 295 -67.72 14.18 -3.17
C ARG A 295 -66.48 13.44 -2.65
N VAL A 296 -65.79 13.98 -1.65
CA VAL A 296 -64.65 13.34 -1.01
C VAL A 296 -65.07 12.09 -0.23
N ILE A 297 -66.28 12.10 0.32
CA ILE A 297 -66.81 10.92 1.02
C ILE A 297 -67.21 9.82 0.04
N LYS A 298 -67.73 10.20 -1.15
CA LYS A 298 -68.13 9.26 -2.22
C LYS A 298 -66.88 8.70 -2.97
N GLU A 299 -65.79 9.46 -3.10
CA GLU A 299 -64.59 9.07 -3.80
C GLU A 299 -63.60 8.33 -2.90
N ARG A 300 -63.89 8.03 -1.64
CA ARG A 300 -63.18 6.97 -0.92
C ARG A 300 -63.45 5.67 -1.66
N GLN A 301 -62.54 5.34 -2.58
CA GLN A 301 -62.60 4.09 -3.31
C GLN A 301 -62.65 2.96 -2.29
N LYS A 302 -63.70 2.15 -2.37
CA LYS A 302 -63.70 0.83 -1.77
C LYS A 302 -62.48 0.09 -2.36
N PRO A 303 -61.66 -0.59 -1.53
CA PRO A 303 -60.58 -1.38 -2.07
C PRO A 303 -61.15 -2.33 -3.14
N LEU A 304 -60.65 -2.22 -4.37
CA LEU A 304 -61.12 -2.98 -5.54
C LEU A 304 -60.78 -4.47 -5.45
N PHE A 305 -59.94 -4.84 -4.50
CA PHE A 305 -59.51 -6.20 -4.25
C PHE A 305 -59.73 -6.50 -2.76
N GLU A 306 -60.62 -7.45 -2.48
CA GLU A 306 -60.73 -8.06 -1.17
C GLU A 306 -59.40 -8.80 -0.89
N ASP A 307 -58.82 -8.56 0.28
CA ASP A 307 -57.62 -9.25 0.79
C ASP A 307 -57.91 -10.75 0.90
N LYS A 308 -57.72 -11.47 -0.21
CA LYS A 308 -57.43 -12.91 -0.15
C LYS A 308 -55.96 -13.04 0.17
N GLU A 309 -55.69 -13.66 1.31
CA GLU A 309 -54.39 -14.08 1.79
C GLU A 309 -53.47 -14.46 0.61
N MET A 310 -52.59 -13.56 0.20
CA MET A 310 -51.38 -13.87 -0.59
C MET A 310 -50.23 -13.92 0.36
N ALA A 311 -50.09 -15.05 1.03
CA ALA A 311 -48.82 -15.54 1.50
C ALA A 311 -47.92 -15.73 0.26
N ASP A 312 -46.68 -15.20 0.31
CA ASP A 312 -45.64 -15.31 -0.71
C ASP A 312 -45.69 -14.36 -1.93
N SER A 313 -45.68 -13.05 -1.71
CA SER A 313 -45.18 -12.14 -2.75
C SER A 313 -43.88 -11.49 -2.27
N ALA A 314 -42.82 -11.63 -3.06
CA ALA A 314 -41.48 -11.05 -2.82
C ALA A 314 -41.44 -9.50 -2.96
N LEU A 315 -42.61 -8.83 -2.99
CA LEU A 315 -42.70 -7.39 -3.09
C LEU A 315 -43.00 -6.79 -1.70
N PRO A 316 -42.30 -5.74 -1.28
CA PRO A 316 -42.55 -5.08 -0.01
C PRO A 316 -43.97 -4.48 0.00
N GLN A 317 -44.70 -4.68 1.11
CA GLN A 317 -46.06 -4.19 1.29
C GLN A 317 -46.04 -2.66 1.37
N VAL A 318 -47.13 -2.02 0.89
CA VAL A 318 -47.31 -0.57 0.83
C VAL A 318 -47.32 0.07 2.24
N ASP A 319 -47.59 -0.71 3.30
CA ASP A 319 -47.53 -0.30 4.70
C ASP A 319 -46.11 0.07 5.21
N LEU A 320 -45.06 -0.22 4.42
CA LEU A 320 -43.68 0.20 4.68
C LEU A 320 -43.39 1.63 4.19
N LEU A 321 -44.29 2.28 3.51
CA LEU A 321 -44.15 3.68 3.13
C LEU A 321 -44.62 4.56 4.28
N ASP A 322 -43.77 5.46 4.75
CA ASP A 322 -44.07 6.42 5.78
C ASP A 322 -45.30 7.24 5.35
N ALA A 323 -46.28 7.33 6.24
CA ALA A 323 -47.45 8.17 6.01
C ALA A 323 -47.04 9.63 5.78
N ALA A 324 -47.63 10.27 4.80
CA ALA A 324 -47.35 11.67 4.52
C ALA A 324 -47.53 12.50 5.82
N PRO A 325 -46.56 13.41 6.12
CA PRO A 325 -46.61 14.19 7.34
C PRO A 325 -47.92 14.97 7.41
N ALA A 326 -48.66 14.80 8.51
CA ALA A 326 -49.97 15.43 8.76
C ALA A 326 -49.91 16.96 8.92
N LYS A 327 -48.72 17.54 8.93
CA LYS A 327 -48.47 18.98 8.97
C LYS A 327 -47.98 19.42 7.59
N GLN A 328 -48.89 19.91 6.74
CA GLN A 328 -48.49 20.81 5.67
C GLN A 328 -47.87 22.05 6.32
N GLU A 329 -46.62 22.32 6.07
CA GLU A 329 -46.00 23.61 6.42
C GLU A 329 -46.78 24.69 5.60
N THR A 330 -47.71 25.32 6.23
CA THR A 330 -48.33 26.53 5.67
C THR A 330 -47.25 27.61 5.68
N VAL A 331 -46.96 28.13 4.50
CA VAL A 331 -46.02 29.24 4.33
C VAL A 331 -46.42 30.33 5.31
N SER A 332 -45.51 30.74 6.20
CA SER A 332 -45.81 31.74 7.23
C SER A 332 -46.18 33.07 6.56
N ALA A 333 -47.03 33.88 7.20
CA ALA A 333 -47.39 35.20 6.70
C ALA A 333 -46.16 36.08 6.43
N ASP A 334 -45.13 35.91 7.23
CA ASP A 334 -43.83 36.61 7.05
C ASP A 334 -43.10 36.22 5.76
N THR A 335 -43.16 34.95 5.36
CA THR A 335 -42.59 34.48 4.09
C THR A 335 -43.37 34.99 2.89
N LEU A 336 -44.68 35.09 2.99
CA LEU A 336 -45.52 35.67 1.94
C LEU A 336 -45.29 37.19 1.81
N GLU A 337 -45.10 37.88 2.91
CA GLU A 337 -44.77 39.30 2.92
C GLU A 337 -43.35 39.57 2.35
N MET A 338 -42.34 38.72 2.69
CA MET A 338 -41.05 38.79 2.06
C MET A 338 -41.08 38.54 0.56
N THR A 339 -41.86 37.57 0.10
CA THR A 339 -41.95 37.27 -1.34
C THR A 339 -42.73 38.35 -2.09
N SER A 340 -43.72 38.98 -1.49
CA SER A 340 -44.42 40.11 -2.12
C SER A 340 -43.55 41.35 -2.28
N ARG A 341 -42.66 41.62 -1.29
CA ARG A 341 -41.68 42.73 -1.38
C ARG A 341 -40.54 42.44 -2.40
N LEU A 342 -40.36 41.21 -2.77
CA LEU A 342 -39.31 40.81 -3.74
C LEU A 342 -39.83 40.91 -5.19
N ILE A 343 -41.16 41.02 -5.38
CA ILE A 343 -41.83 41.11 -6.68
C ILE A 343 -42.19 42.57 -7.04
N GLU A 344 -42.24 43.49 -6.08
CA GLU A 344 -42.35 44.93 -6.29
C GLU A 344 -40.94 45.57 -6.49
#